data_1dbbdffa6d1ae8b5819a495f8434f07b
#
_entry.id   1dbbdffa6d1ae8b5819a495f8434f07b
#
_cell.length_a   1.000
_cell.length_b   1.000
_cell.length_c   1.000
_cell.angle_alpha   90.00
_cell.angle_beta   90.00
_cell.angle_gamma   90.00
#
_symmetry.space_group_name_H-M   'P 1'
#
loop_
_entity.id
_entity.type
_entity.pdbx_description
1 polymer ?
#
loop_
_entity_poly.entity_id
_entity_poly.type
_entity_poly.pdbx_seq_one_letter_code
_entity_poly.pdbx_strand_id
1 'polypeptide(L)'
;MSLHVKAKDVPERKVIRTGVEGEGAMVVRRGYGNECSLMWATRAPGYHTTPHAHEAEQLNYVLAGEIWFFVEERGFLCKAGDFQRIPAHKIHWAWNRSDADAVVVEAHAPALVAGKLQQTSIGLFDEAETPQMRPPSENNFVPYDWQSVERKIFGA
;
A
#
# COMPACT_ATOMS: atom_id res chain seq x y z
N MET A 1 -18.87 -9.09 14.31
CA MET A 1 -18.41 -8.34 13.14
C MET A 1 -19.43 -7.26 12.84
N SER A 2 -19.09 -6.21 12.14
CA SER A 2 -19.99 -5.08 11.87
C SER A 2 -19.66 -4.47 10.52
N LEU A 3 -20.67 -3.94 9.84
CA LEU A 3 -20.48 -3.14 8.62
C LEU A 3 -19.82 -1.77 8.90
N HIS A 4 -19.71 -1.41 10.18
CA HIS A 4 -19.07 -0.16 10.61
C HIS A 4 -18.11 -0.42 11.77
N VAL A 5 -16.89 0.11 11.64
CA VAL A 5 -15.86 0.05 12.67
C VAL A 5 -15.31 1.45 12.92
N LYS A 6 -15.19 1.82 14.18
CA LYS A 6 -14.56 3.09 14.55
C LYS A 6 -13.05 3.01 14.33
N ALA A 7 -12.44 4.12 13.93
CA ALA A 7 -11.00 4.18 13.65
C ALA A 7 -10.11 3.63 14.79
N LYS A 8 -10.50 3.88 16.05
CA LYS A 8 -9.77 3.39 17.25
C LYS A 8 -9.78 1.87 17.41
N ASP A 9 -10.74 1.19 16.78
CA ASP A 9 -10.94 -0.26 16.88
C ASP A 9 -10.34 -1.00 15.68
N VAL A 10 -9.82 -0.28 14.67
CA VAL A 10 -9.09 -0.85 13.55
C VAL A 10 -7.64 -1.14 13.97
N PRO A 11 -7.15 -2.38 13.83
CA PRO A 11 -5.77 -2.70 14.16
C PRO A 11 -4.77 -1.81 13.42
N GLU A 12 -3.79 -1.32 14.16
CA GLU A 12 -2.69 -0.54 13.60
C GLU A 12 -1.43 -1.41 13.52
N ARG A 13 -0.76 -1.37 12.38
CA ARG A 13 0.51 -2.03 12.18
C ARG A 13 1.58 -1.03 11.83
N LYS A 14 2.71 -1.10 12.52
CA LYS A 14 3.92 -0.34 12.18
C LYS A 14 4.90 -1.25 11.44
N VAL A 15 5.36 -0.80 10.29
CA VAL A 15 6.39 -1.46 9.48
C VAL A 15 7.62 -0.58 9.46
N ILE A 16 8.74 -1.11 9.92
CA ILE A 16 10.04 -0.42 9.87
C ILE A 16 10.88 -1.11 8.80
N ARG A 17 11.40 -0.33 7.86
CA ARG A 17 12.35 -0.79 6.85
C ARG A 17 13.75 -0.32 7.25
N THR A 18 14.67 -1.29 7.35
CA THR A 18 16.08 -1.03 7.60
C THR A 18 16.91 -1.69 6.52
N GLY A 19 17.99 -1.03 6.06
CA GLY A 19 18.98 -1.64 5.17
C GLY A 19 18.66 -1.62 3.68
N VAL A 20 17.58 -1.00 3.26
CA VAL A 20 17.37 -0.58 1.87
C VAL A 20 17.50 0.94 1.85
N GLU A 21 17.92 1.54 0.74
CA GLU A 21 18.03 3.00 0.64
C GLU A 21 16.71 3.66 1.06
N GLY A 22 16.66 4.16 2.27
CA GLY A 22 15.49 4.73 2.90
C GLY A 22 15.21 4.08 4.26
N GLU A 23 15.64 4.75 5.31
CA GLU A 23 15.18 4.45 6.66
C GLU A 23 13.86 5.18 6.86
N GLY A 24 12.83 4.44 7.19
CA GLY A 24 11.54 5.05 7.46
C GLY A 24 10.53 4.04 7.98
N ALA A 25 9.46 4.56 8.56
CA ALA A 25 8.37 3.77 9.06
C ALA A 25 7.10 3.98 8.25
N MET A 26 6.31 2.93 8.12
CA MET A 26 4.93 3.01 7.65
C MET A 26 4.01 2.59 8.78
N VAL A 27 2.98 3.39 9.02
CA VAL A 27 1.88 3.04 9.91
C VAL A 27 0.65 2.79 9.07
N VAL A 28 0.02 1.63 9.23
CA VAL A 28 -1.07 1.19 8.37
C VAL A 28 -2.25 0.67 9.16
N ARG A 29 -3.44 0.99 8.68
CA ARG A 29 -4.72 0.40 9.07
C ARG A 29 -5.42 -0.11 7.82
N ARG A 30 -6.07 -1.28 7.91
CA ARG A 30 -6.71 -1.90 6.76
C ARG A 30 -8.04 -2.52 7.13
N GLY A 31 -9.05 -2.22 6.30
CA GLY A 31 -10.35 -2.87 6.32
C GLY A 31 -10.58 -3.65 5.02
N TYR A 32 -11.38 -4.70 5.08
CA TYR A 32 -11.70 -5.51 3.90
C TYR A 32 -13.13 -6.04 3.92
N GLY A 33 -13.66 -6.28 2.74
CA GLY A 33 -14.91 -6.98 2.48
C GLY A 33 -14.69 -8.19 1.57
N ASN A 34 -15.74 -8.64 0.87
CA ASN A 34 -15.66 -9.81 0.01
C ASN A 34 -14.78 -9.60 -1.24
N GLU A 35 -14.82 -8.42 -1.84
CA GLU A 35 -14.21 -8.13 -3.14
C GLU A 35 -12.97 -7.24 -3.07
N CYS A 36 -12.83 -6.46 -2.02
CA CYS A 36 -11.75 -5.46 -1.95
C CYS A 36 -11.27 -5.21 -0.53
N SER A 37 -10.15 -4.53 -0.43
CA SER A 37 -9.64 -3.95 0.81
C SER A 37 -9.29 -2.48 0.62
N LEU A 38 -9.36 -1.74 1.71
CA LEU A 38 -8.93 -0.35 1.79
C LEU A 38 -7.85 -0.24 2.86
N MET A 39 -6.75 0.41 2.51
CA MET A 39 -5.64 0.69 3.40
C MET A 39 -5.47 2.19 3.55
N TRP A 40 -5.36 2.66 4.78
CA TRP A 40 -4.87 3.98 5.12
C TRP A 40 -3.44 3.84 5.64
N ALA A 41 -2.50 4.55 5.05
CA ALA A 41 -1.10 4.43 5.41
C ALA A 41 -0.41 5.80 5.53
N THR A 42 0.33 6.00 6.61
CA THR A 42 1.29 7.10 6.75
C THR A 42 2.68 6.54 6.47
N ARG A 43 3.41 7.16 5.57
CA ARG A 43 4.80 6.83 5.25
C ARG A 43 5.72 7.97 5.65
N ALA A 44 6.57 7.71 6.61
CA ALA A 44 7.56 8.68 7.08
C ALA A 44 8.60 9.02 6.00
N PRO A 45 9.30 10.16 6.13
CA PRO A 45 10.43 10.49 5.27
C PRO A 45 11.41 9.32 5.15
N GLY A 46 11.88 9.05 3.94
CA GLY A 46 12.80 7.97 3.63
C GLY A 46 12.18 6.58 3.47
N TYR A 47 10.90 6.38 3.80
CA TYR A 47 10.27 5.07 3.64
C TYR A 47 10.25 4.64 2.18
N HIS A 48 10.88 3.53 1.88
CA HIS A 48 10.97 2.91 0.57
C HIS A 48 10.38 1.50 0.60
N THR A 49 9.40 1.23 -0.26
CA THR A 49 8.80 -0.11 -0.37
C THR A 49 9.69 -1.00 -1.22
N THR A 50 9.92 -2.23 -0.79
CA THR A 50 10.57 -3.23 -1.65
C THR A 50 9.73 -3.51 -2.90
N PRO A 51 10.32 -3.57 -4.10
CA PRO A 51 9.60 -3.93 -5.33
C PRO A 51 8.83 -5.24 -5.18
N HIS A 52 7.57 -5.20 -5.58
CA HIS A 52 6.65 -6.34 -5.48
C HIS A 52 5.57 -6.26 -6.56
N ALA A 53 4.87 -7.35 -6.74
CA ALA A 53 3.71 -7.44 -7.60
C ALA A 53 2.61 -8.22 -6.87
N HIS A 54 1.37 -8.00 -7.24
CA HIS A 54 0.22 -8.74 -6.75
C HIS A 54 -0.91 -8.79 -7.79
N GLU A 55 -1.82 -9.74 -7.64
CA GLU A 55 -2.99 -9.86 -8.50
C GLU A 55 -3.94 -8.66 -8.38
N ALA A 56 -4.04 -8.09 -7.18
CA ALA A 56 -4.91 -6.95 -6.97
C ALA A 56 -4.54 -5.77 -7.88
N GLU A 57 -5.52 -5.22 -8.56
CA GLU A 57 -5.42 -3.85 -9.04
C GLU A 57 -5.44 -2.91 -7.84
N GLN A 58 -4.64 -1.86 -7.88
CA GLN A 58 -4.52 -0.89 -6.81
C GLN A 58 -4.82 0.51 -7.31
N LEU A 59 -5.62 1.24 -6.53
CA LEU A 59 -5.81 2.68 -6.71
C LEU A 59 -5.30 3.40 -5.47
N ASN A 60 -4.49 4.42 -5.70
CA ASN A 60 -3.93 5.28 -4.68
C ASN A 60 -4.55 6.66 -4.73
N TYR A 61 -4.83 7.21 -3.57
CA TYR A 61 -5.18 8.61 -3.39
C TYR A 61 -4.26 9.22 -2.33
N VAL A 62 -3.52 10.27 -2.69
CA VAL A 62 -2.65 10.96 -1.74
C VAL A 62 -3.49 11.94 -0.93
N LEU A 63 -3.64 11.68 0.35
CA LEU A 63 -4.43 12.51 1.26
C LEU A 63 -3.63 13.71 1.78
N ALA A 64 -2.34 13.51 2.05
CA ALA A 64 -1.45 14.56 2.55
C ALA A 64 0.01 14.28 2.14
N GLY A 65 0.80 15.34 2.02
CA GLY A 65 2.20 15.25 1.62
C GLY A 65 2.41 14.92 0.15
N GLU A 66 3.55 14.34 -0.16
CA GLU A 66 3.91 13.87 -1.50
C GLU A 66 4.70 12.57 -1.44
N ILE A 67 4.60 11.76 -2.47
CA ILE A 67 5.27 10.47 -2.56
C ILE A 67 5.52 10.09 -4.01
N TRP A 68 6.63 9.41 -4.27
CA TRP A 68 6.89 8.77 -5.55
C TRP A 68 6.29 7.38 -5.59
N PHE A 69 5.50 7.09 -6.62
CA PHE A 69 5.09 5.74 -7.01
C PHE A 69 5.82 5.34 -8.29
N PHE A 70 6.30 4.10 -8.30
CA PHE A 70 6.98 3.53 -9.46
C PHE A 70 6.19 2.32 -9.94
N VAL A 71 6.00 2.23 -11.24
CA VAL A 71 5.40 1.09 -11.92
C VAL A 71 6.33 0.69 -13.07
N GLU A 72 7.04 -0.42 -12.90
CA GLU A 72 8.10 -0.86 -13.80
C GLU A 72 9.15 0.25 -14.03
N GLU A 73 9.36 0.73 -15.24
CA GLU A 73 10.37 1.75 -15.54
C GLU A 73 9.89 3.20 -15.38
N ARG A 74 8.69 3.42 -14.89
CA ARG A 74 8.09 4.76 -14.78
C ARG A 74 7.93 5.19 -13.32
N GLY A 75 8.28 6.43 -13.04
CA GLY A 75 8.06 7.07 -11.75
C GLY A 75 7.06 8.23 -11.85
N PHE A 76 6.23 8.37 -10.84
CA PHE A 76 5.19 9.39 -10.74
C PHE A 76 5.29 10.08 -9.38
N LEU A 77 5.59 11.38 -9.38
CA LEU A 77 5.45 12.17 -8.16
C LEU A 77 3.98 12.51 -7.96
N CYS A 78 3.40 11.98 -6.90
CA CYS A 78 2.01 12.23 -6.53
C CYS A 78 1.96 13.10 -5.29
N LYS A 79 1.13 14.13 -5.33
CA LYS A 79 0.90 15.11 -4.25
C LYS A 79 -0.52 15.01 -3.72
N ALA A 80 -0.78 15.64 -2.59
CA ALA A 80 -2.11 15.68 -1.98
C ALA A 80 -3.19 16.04 -3.01
N GLY A 81 -4.21 15.19 -3.14
CA GLY A 81 -5.28 15.28 -4.13
C GLY A 81 -5.08 14.45 -5.40
N ASP A 82 -3.88 13.92 -5.64
CA ASP A 82 -3.59 13.12 -6.82
C ASP A 82 -4.08 11.68 -6.68
N PHE A 83 -4.51 11.12 -7.81
CA PHE A 83 -4.81 9.70 -7.98
C PHE A 83 -3.72 9.01 -8.79
N GLN A 84 -3.42 7.76 -8.45
CA GLN A 84 -2.50 6.92 -9.18
C GLN A 84 -3.01 5.49 -9.22
N ARG A 85 -2.82 4.80 -10.33
CA ARG A 85 -3.23 3.41 -10.53
C ARG A 85 -2.03 2.51 -10.71
N ILE A 86 -2.06 1.36 -10.06
CA ILE A 86 -1.14 0.25 -10.29
C ILE A 86 -1.94 -0.90 -10.90
N PRO A 87 -1.69 -1.26 -12.17
CA PRO A 87 -2.36 -2.40 -12.80
C PRO A 87 -1.98 -3.72 -12.12
N ALA A 88 -2.89 -4.68 -12.16
CA ALA A 88 -2.65 -6.04 -11.68
C ALA A 88 -1.35 -6.63 -12.25
N HIS A 89 -0.61 -7.36 -11.43
CA HIS A 89 0.63 -8.08 -11.77
C HIS A 89 1.84 -7.22 -12.16
N LYS A 90 1.73 -5.88 -12.13
CA LYS A 90 2.85 -5.00 -12.43
C LYS A 90 3.77 -4.83 -11.23
N ILE A 91 5.07 -4.93 -11.46
CA ILE A 91 6.09 -4.65 -10.44
C ILE A 91 6.03 -3.17 -10.09
N HIS A 92 5.94 -2.88 -8.80
CA HIS A 92 5.83 -1.53 -8.30
C HIS A 92 6.43 -1.35 -6.92
N TRP A 93 6.73 -0.12 -6.58
CA TRP A 93 7.19 0.32 -5.25
C TRP A 93 6.87 1.80 -5.05
N ALA A 94 7.09 2.27 -3.84
CA ALA A 94 6.90 3.67 -3.50
C ALA A 94 8.07 4.17 -2.64
N TRP A 95 8.36 5.45 -2.75
CA TRP A 95 9.40 6.12 -1.98
C TRP A 95 8.97 7.52 -1.55
N ASN A 96 8.93 7.75 -0.24
CA ASN A 96 8.77 9.09 0.30
C ASN A 96 10.16 9.75 0.37
N ARG A 97 10.49 10.59 -0.62
CA ARG A 97 11.73 11.37 -0.67
C ARG A 97 11.61 12.76 -0.06
N SER A 98 10.42 13.11 0.43
CA SER A 98 10.21 14.40 1.08
C SER A 98 10.69 14.39 2.53
N ASP A 99 10.65 15.54 3.17
CA ASP A 99 10.99 15.74 4.58
C ASP A 99 9.77 15.66 5.51
N ALA A 100 8.60 15.34 4.98
CA ALA A 100 7.35 15.24 5.71
C ALA A 100 6.67 13.88 5.47
N ASP A 101 5.74 13.51 6.35
CA ASP A 101 4.92 12.33 6.19
C ASP A 101 4.04 12.42 4.94
N ALA A 102 3.92 11.32 4.22
CA ALA A 102 2.94 11.15 3.16
C ALA A 102 1.81 10.24 3.65
N VAL A 103 0.57 10.68 3.51
CA VAL A 103 -0.62 9.90 3.85
C VAL A 103 -1.30 9.48 2.57
N VAL A 104 -1.46 8.16 2.40
CA VAL A 104 -2.05 7.58 1.18
C VAL A 104 -3.17 6.62 1.57
N VAL A 105 -4.27 6.70 0.85
CA VAL A 105 -5.34 5.72 0.88
C VAL A 105 -5.20 4.83 -0.35
N GLU A 106 -5.20 3.51 -0.13
CA GLU A 106 -5.00 2.51 -1.18
C GLU A 106 -6.16 1.52 -1.19
N ALA A 107 -6.85 1.43 -2.32
CA ALA A 107 -7.85 0.40 -2.57
C ALA A 107 -7.24 -0.75 -3.38
N HIS A 108 -7.54 -1.98 -2.99
CA HIS A 108 -7.06 -3.19 -3.67
C HIS A 108 -8.24 -4.11 -4.01
N ALA A 109 -8.28 -4.62 -5.23
CA ALA A 109 -9.27 -5.62 -5.67
C ALA A 109 -8.58 -6.69 -6.56
N PRO A 110 -8.61 -7.99 -6.17
CA PRO A 110 -9.17 -8.52 -4.91
C PRO A 110 -8.47 -7.98 -3.67
N ALA A 111 -9.07 -8.20 -2.50
CA ALA A 111 -8.53 -7.72 -1.22
C ALA A 111 -7.06 -8.15 -1.02
N LEU A 112 -6.19 -7.21 -0.62
CA LEU A 112 -4.79 -7.49 -0.31
C LEU A 112 -4.64 -7.79 1.19
N VAL A 113 -5.13 -8.96 1.61
CA VAL A 113 -5.18 -9.37 3.03
C VAL A 113 -4.76 -10.82 3.26
N ALA A 114 -4.02 -11.43 2.32
CA ALA A 114 -3.56 -12.81 2.48
C ALA A 114 -2.55 -12.97 3.62
N GLY A 115 -2.55 -14.15 4.22
CA GLY A 115 -1.57 -14.54 5.22
C GLY A 115 -1.59 -13.63 6.47
N LYS A 116 -0.42 -13.14 6.87
CA LYS A 116 -0.25 -12.31 8.07
C LYS A 116 -1.02 -10.98 8.01
N LEU A 117 -1.35 -10.47 6.82
CA LEU A 117 -2.09 -9.23 6.68
C LEU A 117 -3.53 -9.35 7.19
N GLN A 118 -4.13 -10.52 7.11
CA GLN A 118 -5.46 -10.77 7.65
C GLN A 118 -5.52 -10.61 9.17
N GLN A 119 -4.46 -10.98 9.87
CA GLN A 119 -4.38 -10.87 11.32
C GLN A 119 -4.30 -9.42 11.81
N THR A 120 -3.85 -8.51 10.97
CA THR A 120 -3.68 -7.08 11.26
C THR A 120 -4.69 -6.20 10.50
N SER A 121 -5.74 -6.80 9.97
CA SER A 121 -6.81 -6.13 9.22
C SER A 121 -8.16 -6.41 9.86
N ILE A 122 -9.14 -5.57 9.61
CA ILE A 122 -10.51 -5.75 10.12
C ILE A 122 -11.45 -6.12 8.98
N GLY A 123 -12.19 -7.21 9.14
CA GLY A 123 -13.27 -7.58 8.23
C GLY A 123 -14.55 -6.79 8.54
N LEU A 124 -15.16 -6.24 7.51
CA LEU A 124 -16.40 -5.45 7.60
C LEU A 124 -17.56 -6.30 7.03
N PHE A 125 -18.17 -7.08 7.91
CA PHE A 125 -19.25 -7.99 7.57
C PHE A 125 -20.42 -7.83 8.55
N ASP A 126 -21.63 -7.94 8.05
CA ASP A 126 -22.81 -8.00 8.93
C ASP A 126 -22.79 -9.30 9.76
N GLU A 127 -23.41 -9.28 10.94
CA GLU A 127 -23.52 -10.46 11.82
C GLU A 127 -24.28 -11.61 11.16
N ALA A 128 -25.28 -11.27 10.32
CA ALA A 128 -26.08 -12.24 9.56
C ALA A 128 -25.40 -12.71 8.27
N GLU A 129 -24.30 -12.08 7.88
CA GLU A 129 -23.59 -12.37 6.62
C GLU A 129 -22.60 -13.51 6.80
N THR A 130 -22.63 -14.48 5.89
CA THR A 130 -21.53 -15.44 5.76
C THR A 130 -20.49 -14.84 4.80
N PRO A 131 -19.29 -14.49 5.28
CA PRO A 131 -18.25 -13.94 4.41
C PRO A 131 -17.92 -14.87 3.23
N GLN A 132 -17.99 -14.34 2.03
CA GLN A 132 -17.67 -15.04 0.77
C GLN A 132 -16.55 -14.31 0.04
N MET A 133 -15.41 -14.18 0.70
CA MET A 133 -14.26 -13.49 0.13
C MET A 133 -13.79 -14.18 -1.16
N ARG A 134 -13.57 -13.40 -2.20
CA ARG A 134 -12.68 -13.84 -3.29
C ARG A 134 -11.32 -14.19 -2.67
N PRO A 135 -10.61 -15.19 -3.25
CA PRO A 135 -9.26 -15.48 -2.79
C PRO A 135 -8.45 -14.18 -2.70
N PRO A 136 -7.94 -13.82 -1.52
CA PRO A 136 -7.24 -12.57 -1.33
C PRO A 136 -5.92 -12.56 -2.06
N SER A 137 -5.51 -11.39 -2.54
CA SER A 137 -4.21 -11.17 -3.13
C SER A 137 -3.12 -11.09 -2.05
N GLU A 138 -1.91 -11.45 -2.42
CA GLU A 138 -0.72 -11.29 -1.57
C GLU A 138 0.44 -10.63 -2.33
N ASN A 139 1.35 -10.03 -1.59
CA ASN A 139 2.55 -9.45 -2.17
C ASN A 139 3.55 -10.53 -2.56
N ASN A 140 3.97 -10.50 -3.82
CA ASN A 140 5.08 -11.29 -4.34
C ASN A 140 6.29 -10.38 -4.52
N PHE A 141 7.26 -10.50 -3.62
CA PHE A 141 8.52 -9.76 -3.70
C PHE A 141 9.41 -10.43 -4.74
N VAL A 142 9.82 -9.64 -5.74
CA VAL A 142 10.61 -10.12 -6.87
C VAL A 142 11.91 -9.34 -6.97
N PRO A 143 13.03 -9.99 -7.37
CA PRO A 143 14.24 -9.26 -7.72
C PRO A 143 13.97 -8.32 -8.89
N TYR A 144 14.28 -7.04 -8.71
CA TYR A 144 14.11 -6.00 -9.73
C TYR A 144 15.18 -4.93 -9.58
N ASP A 145 15.74 -4.47 -10.69
CA ASP A 145 16.78 -3.41 -10.68
C ASP A 145 16.13 -2.02 -10.56
N TRP A 146 15.48 -1.79 -9.45
CA TRP A 146 14.82 -0.54 -9.11
C TRP A 146 15.80 0.62 -9.00
N GLN A 147 17.06 0.36 -8.59
CA GLN A 147 18.08 1.38 -8.48
C GLN A 147 18.40 2.02 -9.84
N SER A 148 18.45 1.23 -10.91
CA SER A 148 18.63 1.76 -12.26
C SER A 148 17.47 2.62 -12.72
N VAL A 149 16.24 2.25 -12.37
CA VAL A 149 15.06 3.07 -12.68
C VAL A 149 15.11 4.40 -11.94
N GLU A 150 15.42 4.39 -10.66
CA GLU A 150 15.52 5.60 -9.85
C GLU A 150 16.68 6.51 -10.33
N ARG A 151 17.85 5.94 -10.64
CA ARG A 151 18.95 6.72 -11.22
C ARG A 151 18.55 7.41 -12.51
N LYS A 152 17.84 6.75 -13.41
CA LYS A 152 17.34 7.38 -14.65
C LYS A 152 16.40 8.55 -14.38
N ILE A 153 15.53 8.41 -13.38
CA ILE A 153 14.53 9.43 -13.05
C ILE A 153 15.14 10.61 -12.30
N PHE A 154 16.03 10.36 -11.36
CA PHE A 154 16.62 11.40 -10.49
C PHE A 154 17.98 11.92 -10.98
N GLY A 155 18.58 11.31 -11.97
CA GLY A 155 19.85 11.76 -12.54
C GLY A 155 21.07 11.52 -11.65
N ALA A 156 21.00 10.47 -10.84
CA ALA A 156 22.10 10.14 -9.92
C ALA A 156 22.80 8.84 -10.29
#